data_9eeb09ef6a5c3a7ea69a03c646e15ebe
#
_entry.id   9eeb09ef6a5c3a7ea69a03c646e15ebe
#
_cell.length_a   1.000
_cell.length_b   1.000
_cell.length_c   1.000
_cell.angle_alpha   90.00
_cell.angle_beta   90.00
_cell.angle_gamma   90.00
#
_symmetry.space_group_name_H-M   'P 1'
#
loop_
_entity.id
_entity.type
_entity.pdbx_description
1 polymer ?
#
loop_
_entity_poly.entity_id
_entity_poly.type
_entity_poly.pdbx_seq_one_letter_code
_entity_poly.pdbx_strand_id
1 'polypeptide(L)'
;MKSGLAHQTRFKIIAGDPARFRHAVVARHNNGYPMPLPPSASRTPAPIHMRDVKYRGYARDDGMWDVEAELIDQKTYDIELHGRRKVPAGKPIHHMWIRLTIDADMVVHGIEAAMDDHPLGHCPQATKSMQKMVGCCIARGWRRAIADNLGGVVGCTHLRELLFNMATPAFHTVLNQFGNNGSGLPPRHLGQCLGWDFNGPGVAEFYPEFKDWKPQAQQQLRETTTQA
;
A
#
# COMPACT_ATOMS: atom_id res chain seq x y z
N MET A 1 22.08 42.02 -17.78
CA MET A 1 21.09 42.36 -16.75
C MET A 1 19.72 42.06 -17.26
N LYS A 2 19.11 40.95 -16.85
CA LYS A 2 17.64 40.68 -16.86
C LYS A 2 17.39 39.59 -15.84
N SER A 3 16.78 39.98 -14.75
CA SER A 3 16.35 39.14 -13.62
C SER A 3 15.19 38.26 -14.02
N GLY A 4 15.36 36.93 -13.90
CA GLY A 4 14.27 35.96 -14.05
C GLY A 4 13.48 35.86 -12.75
N LEU A 5 12.21 36.24 -12.77
CA LEU A 5 11.26 36.02 -11.70
C LEU A 5 10.91 34.51 -11.63
N ALA A 6 11.24 33.88 -10.52
CA ALA A 6 10.74 32.55 -10.17
C ALA A 6 9.27 32.68 -9.76
N HIS A 7 8.37 32.07 -10.54
CA HIS A 7 6.95 31.90 -10.17
C HIS A 7 6.84 30.82 -9.08
N GLN A 8 6.73 31.27 -7.83
CA GLN A 8 6.30 30.42 -6.72
C GLN A 8 4.78 30.30 -6.76
N THR A 9 4.27 29.18 -7.25
CA THR A 9 2.84 28.83 -7.13
C THR A 9 2.54 28.44 -5.68
N ARG A 10 2.09 29.43 -4.89
CA ARG A 10 1.54 29.17 -3.55
C ARG A 10 0.17 28.50 -3.69
N PHE A 11 0.05 27.24 -3.33
CA PHE A 11 -1.25 26.61 -3.07
C PHE A 11 -1.86 27.25 -1.83
N LYS A 12 -2.89 28.06 -2.05
CA LYS A 12 -3.71 28.62 -0.98
C LYS A 12 -4.76 27.57 -0.60
N ILE A 13 -4.59 26.91 0.54
CA ILE A 13 -5.67 26.10 1.14
C ILE A 13 -6.73 27.07 1.59
N ILE A 14 -7.82 27.18 0.84
CA ILE A 14 -9.01 27.93 1.25
C ILE A 14 -9.75 27.02 2.21
N ALA A 15 -9.76 27.38 3.50
CA ALA A 15 -10.64 26.78 4.49
C ALA A 15 -12.08 27.05 4.05
N GLY A 16 -12.77 26.03 3.53
CA GLY A 16 -14.16 26.13 3.11
C GLY A 16 -15.10 26.21 4.32
N ASP A 17 -16.07 27.08 4.25
CA ASP A 17 -17.16 27.22 5.22
C ASP A 17 -17.92 25.88 5.39
N PRO A 18 -18.00 25.31 6.60
CA PRO A 18 -18.72 24.04 6.85
C PRO A 18 -20.21 24.09 6.47
N ALA A 19 -20.82 25.27 6.39
CA ALA A 19 -22.22 25.44 6.04
C ALA A 19 -22.51 25.19 4.54
N ARG A 20 -21.52 25.21 3.66
CA ARG A 20 -21.67 24.98 2.20
C ARG A 20 -21.91 23.52 1.83
N PHE A 21 -21.69 22.57 2.74
CA PHE A 21 -21.81 21.13 2.43
C PHE A 21 -23.24 20.56 2.53
N ARG A 22 -24.26 21.36 2.84
CA ARG A 22 -25.61 20.86 3.14
C ARG A 22 -26.47 20.43 1.95
N HIS A 23 -26.03 20.65 0.69
CA HIS A 23 -26.81 20.28 -0.51
C HIS A 23 -25.98 19.67 -1.63
N ALA A 24 -24.89 18.97 -1.34
CA ALA A 24 -24.19 18.22 -2.37
C ALA A 24 -25.06 17.03 -2.80
N VAL A 25 -25.47 17.00 -4.07
CA VAL A 25 -25.96 15.79 -4.72
C VAL A 25 -24.89 14.73 -4.56
N VAL A 26 -25.16 13.71 -3.76
CA VAL A 26 -24.22 12.62 -3.51
C VAL A 26 -24.08 11.82 -4.79
N ALA A 27 -23.01 12.06 -5.54
CA ALA A 27 -22.63 11.21 -6.66
C ALA A 27 -22.43 9.79 -6.14
N ARG A 28 -22.91 8.77 -6.87
CA ARG A 28 -22.77 7.36 -6.50
C ARG A 28 -21.69 6.71 -7.37
N HIS A 29 -20.92 5.81 -6.75
CA HIS A 29 -20.10 4.86 -7.50
C HIS A 29 -20.99 3.95 -8.35
N ASN A 30 -20.42 3.33 -9.41
CA ASN A 30 -21.13 2.36 -10.26
C ASN A 30 -21.71 1.16 -9.47
N ASN A 31 -21.19 0.90 -8.26
CA ASN A 31 -21.68 -0.13 -7.33
C ASN A 31 -22.68 0.39 -6.27
N GLY A 32 -23.21 1.61 -6.42
CA GLY A 32 -24.29 2.16 -5.59
C GLY A 32 -23.86 2.86 -4.29
N TYR A 33 -22.59 2.82 -3.92
CA TYR A 33 -22.10 3.53 -2.73
C TYR A 33 -21.97 5.04 -2.98
N PRO A 34 -22.29 5.89 -1.97
CA PRO A 34 -22.10 7.33 -2.10
C PRO A 34 -20.60 7.66 -2.22
N MET A 35 -20.29 8.61 -3.11
CA MET A 35 -18.93 9.15 -3.19
C MET A 35 -18.67 10.06 -1.99
N PRO A 36 -17.66 9.76 -1.15
CA PRO A 36 -17.37 10.58 0.05
C PRO A 36 -16.66 11.89 -0.29
N LEU A 37 -16.12 12.01 -1.51
CA LEU A 37 -15.43 13.22 -1.95
C LEU A 37 -16.41 14.23 -2.54
N PRO A 38 -16.24 15.53 -2.25
CA PRO A 38 -17.04 16.57 -2.89
C PRO A 38 -16.81 16.56 -4.40
N PRO A 39 -17.82 16.97 -5.21
CA PRO A 39 -17.66 17.06 -6.66
C PRO A 39 -16.49 17.97 -7.02
N SER A 40 -15.67 17.54 -7.99
CA SER A 40 -14.65 18.40 -8.59
C SER A 40 -15.31 19.51 -9.42
N ALA A 41 -14.83 20.74 -9.30
CA ALA A 41 -15.37 21.89 -10.02
C ALA A 41 -15.17 21.78 -11.55
N SER A 42 -14.18 21.03 -12.01
CA SER A 42 -13.84 20.93 -13.41
C SER A 42 -13.21 19.59 -13.73
N ARG A 43 -14.02 18.59 -14.07
CA ARG A 43 -13.56 17.28 -14.56
C ARG A 43 -14.48 16.76 -15.64
N THR A 44 -13.98 15.87 -16.48
CA THR A 44 -14.82 15.10 -17.41
C THR A 44 -15.79 14.21 -16.63
N PRO A 45 -17.01 13.94 -17.15
CA PRO A 45 -17.98 13.07 -16.47
C PRO A 45 -17.47 11.65 -16.23
N ALA A 46 -16.68 11.12 -17.16
CA ALA A 46 -16.10 9.78 -17.08
C ALA A 46 -14.60 9.85 -16.76
N PRO A 47 -14.06 8.89 -15.97
CA PRO A 47 -12.63 8.77 -15.77
C PRO A 47 -11.93 8.43 -17.08
N ILE A 48 -10.73 8.93 -17.30
CA ILE A 48 -9.90 8.61 -18.48
C ILE A 48 -8.93 7.45 -18.23
N HIS A 49 -8.73 7.09 -16.98
CA HIS A 49 -7.90 5.98 -16.52
C HIS A 49 -8.48 5.41 -15.24
N MET A 50 -8.48 4.09 -15.14
CA MET A 50 -8.87 3.38 -13.92
C MET A 50 -7.76 2.41 -13.53
N ARG A 51 -7.45 2.39 -12.24
CA ARG A 51 -6.58 1.38 -11.62
C ARG A 51 -7.34 0.74 -10.48
N ASP A 52 -7.58 -0.54 -10.60
CA ASP A 52 -8.15 -1.36 -9.54
C ASP A 52 -7.04 -2.20 -8.90
N VAL A 53 -6.95 -2.12 -7.57
CA VAL A 53 -6.00 -2.92 -6.79
C VAL A 53 -6.78 -3.64 -5.70
N LYS A 54 -6.58 -4.95 -5.62
CA LYS A 54 -7.21 -5.81 -4.62
C LYS A 54 -6.15 -6.59 -3.87
N TYR A 55 -6.35 -6.70 -2.55
CA TYR A 55 -5.53 -7.53 -1.67
C TYR A 55 -6.41 -8.54 -0.98
N ARG A 56 -5.91 -9.78 -0.82
CA ARG A 56 -6.59 -10.87 -0.12
C ARG A 56 -5.59 -11.60 0.76
N GLY A 57 -5.97 -11.90 2.00
CA GLY A 57 -5.17 -12.69 2.93
C GLY A 57 -5.81 -14.02 3.21
N TYR A 58 -5.01 -15.08 3.27
CA TYR A 58 -5.44 -16.45 3.51
C TYR A 58 -4.58 -17.09 4.59
N ALA A 59 -5.22 -17.79 5.52
CA ALA A 59 -4.52 -18.71 6.41
C ALA A 59 -4.27 -20.03 5.66
N ARG A 60 -3.09 -20.64 5.90
CA ARG A 60 -2.69 -21.92 5.34
C ARG A 60 -2.74 -23.01 6.42
N ASP A 61 -2.82 -24.24 5.99
CA ASP A 61 -2.83 -25.41 6.87
C ASP A 61 -1.43 -25.77 7.43
N ASP A 62 -0.37 -25.22 6.84
CA ASP A 62 1.02 -25.34 7.29
C ASP A 62 1.44 -24.28 8.33
N GLY A 63 0.49 -23.45 8.80
CA GLY A 63 0.73 -22.42 9.80
C GLY A 63 1.33 -21.12 9.25
N MET A 64 1.43 -20.99 7.92
CA MET A 64 1.80 -19.77 7.22
C MET A 64 0.57 -19.02 6.70
N TRP A 65 0.79 -17.91 6.02
CA TRP A 65 -0.24 -17.08 5.38
C TRP A 65 0.15 -16.75 3.95
N ASP A 66 -0.84 -16.79 3.06
CA ASP A 66 -0.71 -16.23 1.73
C ASP A 66 -1.37 -14.85 1.68
N VAL A 67 -0.66 -13.89 1.12
CA VAL A 67 -1.20 -12.57 0.80
C VAL A 67 -1.13 -12.38 -0.71
N GLU A 68 -2.29 -12.22 -1.33
CA GLU A 68 -2.41 -12.01 -2.77
C GLU A 68 -2.72 -10.57 -3.09
N ALA A 69 -2.16 -10.10 -4.19
CA ALA A 69 -2.42 -8.79 -4.75
C ALA A 69 -2.72 -8.90 -6.25
N GLU A 70 -3.73 -8.15 -6.69
CA GLU A 70 -4.15 -8.03 -8.08
C GLU A 70 -4.17 -6.55 -8.47
N LEU A 71 -3.60 -6.21 -9.62
CA LEU A 71 -3.62 -4.86 -10.18
C LEU A 71 -4.14 -4.92 -11.61
N ILE A 72 -5.13 -4.08 -11.92
CA ILE A 72 -5.67 -3.89 -13.27
C ILE A 72 -5.61 -2.41 -13.63
N ASP A 73 -4.90 -2.07 -14.71
CA ASP A 73 -4.89 -0.74 -15.32
C ASP A 73 -5.64 -0.77 -16.66
N GLN A 74 -6.57 0.15 -16.83
CA GLN A 74 -7.34 0.26 -18.05
C GLN A 74 -7.67 1.72 -18.43
N LYS A 75 -7.89 1.95 -19.72
CA LYS A 75 -8.41 3.23 -20.25
C LYS A 75 -9.87 3.09 -20.64
N THR A 76 -10.59 4.19 -20.57
CA THR A 76 -12.01 4.24 -20.98
C THR A 76 -12.18 4.56 -22.47
N TYR A 77 -11.08 4.65 -23.21
CA TYR A 77 -11.02 4.89 -24.65
C TYR A 77 -9.96 3.99 -25.29
N ASP A 78 -10.06 3.78 -26.58
CA ASP A 78 -9.10 3.00 -27.35
C ASP A 78 -7.73 3.67 -27.33
N ILE A 79 -6.67 2.90 -27.11
CA ILE A 79 -5.29 3.39 -27.18
C ILE A 79 -4.47 2.55 -28.14
N GLU A 80 -3.43 3.14 -28.68
CA GLU A 80 -2.40 2.47 -29.45
C GLU A 80 -1.08 2.50 -28.68
N LEU A 81 -0.58 1.31 -28.32
CA LEU A 81 0.67 1.16 -27.61
C LEU A 81 1.82 1.12 -28.60
N HIS A 82 2.69 2.15 -28.54
CA HIS A 82 3.93 2.24 -29.32
C HIS A 82 3.73 2.07 -30.84
N GLY A 83 2.59 2.49 -31.39
CA GLY A 83 2.27 2.37 -32.81
C GLY A 83 2.08 0.93 -33.32
N ARG A 84 1.90 -0.06 -32.42
CA ARG A 84 1.88 -1.49 -32.80
C ARG A 84 0.67 -2.27 -32.31
N ARG A 85 0.24 -2.03 -31.07
CA ARG A 85 -0.86 -2.79 -30.44
C ARG A 85 -2.01 -1.88 -30.06
N LYS A 86 -3.17 -2.12 -30.63
CA LYS A 86 -4.41 -1.46 -30.21
C LYS A 86 -4.98 -2.16 -28.99
N VAL A 87 -5.31 -1.40 -27.95
CA VAL A 87 -6.00 -1.87 -26.77
C VAL A 87 -7.33 -1.15 -26.70
N PRO A 88 -8.45 -1.87 -26.87
CA PRO A 88 -9.79 -1.28 -26.82
C PRO A 88 -10.11 -0.70 -25.44
N ALA A 89 -11.04 0.25 -25.40
CA ALA A 89 -11.60 0.79 -24.17
C ALA A 89 -12.04 -0.32 -23.21
N GLY A 90 -11.69 -0.19 -21.94
CA GLY A 90 -12.04 -1.14 -20.89
C GLY A 90 -11.23 -2.46 -20.90
N LYS A 91 -10.28 -2.62 -21.84
CA LYS A 91 -9.36 -3.76 -21.78
C LYS A 91 -8.11 -3.40 -20.97
N PRO A 92 -7.54 -4.36 -20.20
CA PRO A 92 -6.34 -4.11 -19.42
C PRO A 92 -5.13 -3.75 -20.28
N ILE A 93 -4.39 -2.73 -19.85
CA ILE A 93 -3.02 -2.43 -20.31
C ILE A 93 -2.03 -3.21 -19.45
N HIS A 94 -2.34 -3.27 -18.14
CA HIS A 94 -1.63 -4.09 -17.16
C HIS A 94 -2.66 -4.92 -16.39
N HIS A 95 -2.40 -6.20 -16.26
CA HIS A 95 -3.09 -7.10 -15.34
C HIS A 95 -2.02 -7.97 -14.69
N MET A 96 -1.79 -7.74 -13.41
CA MET A 96 -0.64 -8.27 -12.68
C MET A 96 -1.03 -8.84 -11.34
N TRP A 97 -0.29 -9.86 -10.93
CA TRP A 97 -0.53 -10.62 -9.71
C TRP A 97 0.75 -10.80 -8.92
N ILE A 98 0.61 -10.78 -7.60
CA ILE A 98 1.65 -11.22 -6.66
C ILE A 98 0.97 -12.08 -5.59
N ARG A 99 1.62 -13.19 -5.19
CA ARG A 99 1.36 -13.94 -3.97
C ARG A 99 2.62 -13.95 -3.14
N LEU A 100 2.50 -13.55 -1.87
CA LEU A 100 3.53 -13.73 -0.84
C LEU A 100 3.08 -14.84 0.10
N THR A 101 3.97 -15.78 0.40
CA THR A 101 3.83 -16.71 1.53
C THR A 101 4.71 -16.21 2.66
N ILE A 102 4.11 -15.97 3.82
CA ILE A 102 4.77 -15.34 4.98
C ILE A 102 4.50 -16.13 6.26
N ASP A 103 5.41 -16.00 7.23
CA ASP A 103 5.24 -16.52 8.59
C ASP A 103 4.65 -15.47 9.56
N ALA A 104 4.51 -15.85 10.83
CA ALA A 104 4.03 -14.98 11.91
C ALA A 104 4.94 -13.78 12.18
N ASP A 105 6.23 -13.86 11.85
CA ASP A 105 7.19 -12.76 11.95
C ASP A 105 7.20 -11.87 10.72
N MET A 106 6.30 -12.16 9.74
CA MET A 106 6.17 -11.45 8.47
C MET A 106 7.43 -11.57 7.59
N VAL A 107 8.17 -12.66 7.72
CA VAL A 107 9.27 -13.01 6.81
C VAL A 107 8.70 -13.69 5.57
N VAL A 108 9.17 -13.30 4.40
CA VAL A 108 8.75 -13.88 3.12
C VAL A 108 9.45 -15.21 2.90
N HIS A 109 8.69 -16.30 2.85
CA HIS A 109 9.18 -17.66 2.53
C HIS A 109 8.99 -18.04 1.06
N GLY A 110 8.01 -17.42 0.39
CA GLY A 110 7.75 -17.63 -1.02
C GLY A 110 7.16 -16.40 -1.68
N ILE A 111 7.43 -16.25 -2.97
CA ILE A 111 6.85 -15.20 -3.79
C ILE A 111 6.60 -15.70 -5.19
N GLU A 112 5.39 -15.49 -5.68
CA GLU A 112 4.98 -15.75 -7.04
C GLU A 112 4.46 -14.46 -7.67
N ALA A 113 4.74 -14.26 -8.96
CA ALA A 113 4.22 -13.12 -9.70
C ALA A 113 3.85 -13.53 -11.12
N ALA A 114 2.76 -12.98 -11.64
CA ALA A 114 2.28 -13.18 -12.98
C ALA A 114 1.87 -11.86 -13.65
N MET A 115 1.88 -11.84 -14.98
CA MET A 115 1.41 -10.73 -15.80
C MET A 115 0.58 -11.30 -16.95
N ASP A 116 -0.75 -11.12 -16.88
CA ASP A 116 -1.68 -11.54 -17.92
C ASP A 116 -1.67 -10.51 -19.06
N ASP A 117 -1.70 -9.21 -18.71
CA ASP A 117 -1.59 -8.10 -19.65
C ASP A 117 -0.41 -7.20 -19.29
N HIS A 118 0.35 -6.83 -20.32
CA HIS A 118 1.52 -5.95 -20.19
C HIS A 118 1.79 -5.22 -21.52
N PRO A 119 2.36 -4.00 -21.52
CA PRO A 119 2.54 -3.21 -22.73
C PRO A 119 3.69 -3.68 -23.62
N LEU A 120 4.71 -4.30 -23.06
CA LEU A 120 5.92 -4.70 -23.79
C LEU A 120 6.21 -6.19 -23.59
N GLY A 121 6.58 -6.90 -24.67
CA GLY A 121 6.79 -8.36 -24.64
C GLY A 121 7.86 -8.87 -23.67
N HIS A 122 8.76 -8.00 -23.21
CA HIS A 122 9.80 -8.36 -22.22
C HIS A 122 9.38 -8.08 -20.75
N CYS A 123 8.26 -7.42 -20.50
CA CYS A 123 7.78 -7.11 -19.13
C CYS A 123 7.72 -8.35 -18.21
N PRO A 124 7.27 -9.54 -18.68
CA PRO A 124 7.21 -10.74 -17.82
C PRO A 124 8.56 -11.18 -17.25
N GLN A 125 9.68 -10.74 -17.82
CA GLN A 125 11.02 -11.06 -17.28
C GLN A 125 11.22 -10.48 -15.86
N ALA A 126 10.51 -9.38 -15.52
CA ALA A 126 10.58 -8.76 -14.21
C ALA A 126 10.00 -9.64 -13.09
N THR A 127 9.19 -10.67 -13.41
CA THR A 127 8.66 -11.59 -12.38
C THR A 127 9.76 -12.43 -11.76
N LYS A 128 10.81 -12.76 -12.51
CA LYS A 128 11.96 -13.56 -12.03
C LYS A 128 12.72 -12.85 -10.91
N SER A 129 12.86 -11.53 -11.00
CA SER A 129 13.59 -10.75 -10.00
C SER A 129 12.88 -10.72 -8.64
N MET A 130 11.56 -11.00 -8.61
CA MET A 130 10.78 -11.03 -7.39
C MET A 130 11.30 -12.04 -6.36
N GLN A 131 11.93 -13.13 -6.80
CA GLN A 131 12.54 -14.15 -5.92
C GLN A 131 13.58 -13.57 -4.94
N LYS A 132 14.18 -12.42 -5.26
CA LYS A 132 15.11 -11.72 -4.36
C LYS A 132 14.46 -11.20 -3.06
N MET A 133 13.13 -11.22 -3.01
CA MET A 133 12.39 -10.80 -1.82
C MET A 133 12.21 -11.92 -0.78
N VAL A 134 12.53 -13.17 -1.13
CA VAL A 134 12.51 -14.28 -0.17
C VAL A 134 13.56 -14.03 0.91
N GLY A 135 13.19 -14.23 2.18
CA GLY A 135 13.99 -13.91 3.36
C GLY A 135 13.88 -12.46 3.85
N CYS A 136 13.25 -11.56 3.07
CA CYS A 136 13.01 -10.19 3.53
C CYS A 136 11.84 -10.15 4.53
N CYS A 137 11.92 -9.23 5.51
CA CYS A 137 10.86 -9.05 6.50
C CYS A 137 9.97 -7.85 6.14
N ILE A 138 8.65 -8.08 6.04
CA ILE A 138 7.68 -7.02 5.72
C ILE A 138 7.55 -6.03 6.88
N ALA A 139 7.63 -6.50 8.11
CA ALA A 139 7.45 -5.67 9.31
C ALA A 139 8.59 -4.66 9.53
N ARG A 140 9.74 -4.83 8.87
CA ARG A 140 10.91 -3.95 9.02
C ARG A 140 11.77 -3.93 7.77
N GLY A 141 12.20 -2.73 7.37
CA GLY A 141 13.10 -2.57 6.23
C GLY A 141 12.48 -2.85 4.86
N TRP A 142 11.16 -3.10 4.76
CA TRP A 142 10.47 -3.52 3.54
C TRP A 142 10.71 -2.60 2.35
N ARG A 143 10.56 -1.28 2.57
CA ARG A 143 10.81 -0.27 1.51
C ARG A 143 12.22 -0.35 0.95
N ARG A 144 13.19 -0.48 1.85
CA ARG A 144 14.60 -0.57 1.49
C ARG A 144 14.88 -1.88 0.74
N ALA A 145 14.38 -3.01 1.24
CA ALA A 145 14.52 -4.31 0.58
C ALA A 145 13.96 -4.28 -0.86
N ILE A 146 12.80 -3.67 -1.08
CA ILE A 146 12.24 -3.50 -2.43
C ILE A 146 13.14 -2.62 -3.31
N ALA A 147 13.63 -1.50 -2.77
CA ALA A 147 14.51 -0.60 -3.53
C ALA A 147 15.82 -1.27 -3.92
N ASP A 148 16.46 -1.97 -2.98
CA ASP A 148 17.77 -2.62 -3.17
C ASP A 148 17.67 -3.83 -4.13
N ASN A 149 16.61 -4.64 -4.02
CA ASN A 149 16.46 -5.88 -4.79
C ASN A 149 15.79 -5.69 -6.16
N LEU A 150 14.85 -4.74 -6.26
CA LEU A 150 13.97 -4.57 -7.42
C LEU A 150 14.04 -3.18 -8.04
N GLY A 151 14.96 -2.33 -7.57
CA GLY A 151 15.10 -0.95 -8.02
C GLY A 151 15.53 -0.80 -9.47
N GLY A 152 15.27 0.37 -10.06
CA GLY A 152 15.67 0.72 -11.43
C GLY A 152 15.13 -0.27 -12.47
N VAL A 153 15.98 -0.68 -13.38
CA VAL A 153 15.67 -1.60 -14.52
C VAL A 153 15.60 -3.08 -14.13
N VAL A 154 15.91 -3.42 -12.87
CA VAL A 154 15.88 -4.81 -12.37
C VAL A 154 14.45 -5.31 -12.20
N GLY A 155 13.53 -4.41 -11.83
CA GLY A 155 12.14 -4.75 -11.57
C GLY A 155 11.14 -3.95 -12.39
N CYS A 156 9.86 -4.30 -12.27
CA CYS A 156 8.74 -3.57 -12.84
C CYS A 156 8.21 -2.55 -11.83
N THR A 157 7.93 -1.32 -12.28
CA THR A 157 7.35 -0.26 -11.44
C THR A 157 6.02 -0.69 -10.82
N HIS A 158 5.14 -1.32 -11.60
CA HIS A 158 3.82 -1.76 -11.15
C HIS A 158 3.91 -2.89 -10.11
N LEU A 159 4.78 -3.88 -10.33
CA LEU A 159 5.00 -4.95 -9.34
C LEU A 159 5.62 -4.41 -8.06
N ARG A 160 6.56 -3.44 -8.15
CA ARG A 160 7.14 -2.80 -6.95
C ARG A 160 6.10 -2.03 -6.15
N GLU A 161 5.25 -1.25 -6.83
CA GLU A 161 4.18 -0.48 -6.20
C GLU A 161 3.16 -1.42 -5.53
N LEU A 162 2.77 -2.48 -6.23
CA LEU A 162 1.86 -3.49 -5.72
C LEU A 162 2.44 -4.17 -4.48
N LEU A 163 3.68 -4.64 -4.58
CA LEU A 163 4.43 -5.29 -3.51
C LEU A 163 4.60 -4.38 -2.28
N PHE A 164 4.93 -3.11 -2.52
CA PHE A 164 5.09 -2.13 -1.46
C PHE A 164 3.83 -1.97 -0.62
N ASN A 165 2.68 -1.90 -1.27
CA ASN A 165 1.39 -1.71 -0.61
C ASN A 165 0.86 -3.01 0.03
N MET A 166 1.46 -4.18 -0.22
CA MET A 166 1.11 -5.44 0.45
C MET A 166 1.45 -5.45 1.95
N ALA A 167 2.28 -4.55 2.44
CA ALA A 167 2.68 -4.53 3.85
C ALA A 167 1.49 -4.40 4.81
N THR A 168 0.56 -3.50 4.55
CA THR A 168 -0.63 -3.33 5.39
C THR A 168 -1.59 -4.52 5.32
N PRO A 169 -1.99 -5.03 4.14
CA PRO A 169 -2.75 -6.28 4.04
C PRO A 169 -2.08 -7.47 4.72
N ALA A 170 -0.77 -7.64 4.56
CA ALA A 170 -0.03 -8.70 5.23
C ALA A 170 -0.14 -8.59 6.75
N PHE A 171 0.05 -7.39 7.30
CA PHE A 171 -0.13 -7.13 8.72
C PHE A 171 -1.54 -7.52 9.19
N HIS A 172 -2.58 -7.10 8.47
CA HIS A 172 -3.97 -7.45 8.81
C HIS A 172 -4.27 -8.95 8.69
N THR A 173 -3.61 -9.64 7.77
CA THR A 173 -3.78 -11.09 7.58
C THR A 173 -3.27 -11.88 8.78
N VAL A 174 -2.13 -11.48 9.36
CA VAL A 174 -1.51 -12.15 10.53
C VAL A 174 -1.86 -11.50 11.88
N LEU A 175 -2.72 -10.47 11.89
CA LEU A 175 -2.98 -9.62 13.06
C LEU A 175 -3.37 -10.41 14.31
N ASN A 176 -4.17 -11.46 14.19
CA ASN A 176 -4.62 -12.28 15.33
C ASN A 176 -3.47 -13.03 16.05
N GLN A 177 -2.30 -13.14 15.42
CA GLN A 177 -1.10 -13.74 16.01
C GLN A 177 -0.29 -12.75 16.85
N PHE A 178 -0.57 -11.45 16.72
CA PHE A 178 0.13 -10.39 17.47
C PHE A 178 -0.54 -10.03 18.80
N GLY A 179 -1.40 -10.91 19.33
CA GLY A 179 -2.00 -10.75 20.64
C GLY A 179 -0.94 -10.42 21.71
N ASN A 180 -1.38 -9.89 22.84
CA ASN A 180 -0.51 -9.54 23.96
C ASN A 180 0.22 -10.83 24.44
N ASN A 181 1.42 -11.05 23.94
CA ASN A 181 2.24 -12.26 24.20
C ASN A 181 2.98 -12.19 25.54
N GLY A 182 2.52 -11.33 26.45
CA GLY A 182 3.11 -11.22 27.80
C GLY A 182 4.53 -10.62 27.85
N SER A 183 5.03 -10.10 26.72
CA SER A 183 6.38 -9.53 26.63
C SER A 183 6.55 -8.18 27.34
N GLY A 184 5.45 -7.57 27.81
CA GLY A 184 5.47 -6.21 28.36
C GLY A 184 5.74 -5.11 27.30
N LEU A 185 5.93 -5.48 26.04
CA LEU A 185 6.12 -4.55 24.95
C LEU A 185 4.78 -4.20 24.27
N PRO A 186 4.63 -2.98 23.74
CA PRO A 186 3.43 -2.60 23.03
C PRO A 186 3.24 -3.45 21.77
N PRO A 187 1.99 -3.82 21.43
CA PRO A 187 1.65 -4.41 20.15
C PRO A 187 2.24 -3.63 18.98
N ARG A 188 2.63 -4.33 17.91
CA ARG A 188 3.38 -3.75 16.78
C ARG A 188 2.65 -2.62 16.04
N HIS A 189 1.33 -2.56 16.13
CA HIS A 189 0.52 -1.52 15.48
C HIS A 189 0.48 -0.20 16.24
N LEU A 190 0.79 -0.20 17.55
CA LEU A 190 0.81 1.02 18.33
C LEU A 190 1.93 1.95 17.85
N GLY A 191 1.64 3.24 17.79
CA GLY A 191 2.56 4.26 17.29
C GLY A 191 2.75 4.26 15.76
N GLN A 192 1.99 3.48 14.98
CA GLN A 192 2.15 3.39 13.52
C GLN A 192 1.23 4.33 12.74
N CYS A 193 0.17 4.84 13.33
CA CYS A 193 -0.74 5.80 12.71
C CYS A 193 -1.41 6.68 13.76
N LEU A 194 -2.11 7.72 13.29
CA LEU A 194 -2.81 8.67 14.17
C LEU A 194 -3.80 7.98 15.12
N GLY A 195 -4.52 6.95 14.66
CA GLY A 195 -5.50 6.22 15.49
C GLY A 195 -4.83 5.42 16.63
N TRP A 196 -3.57 5.05 16.46
CA TRP A 196 -2.77 4.30 17.44
C TRP A 196 -1.60 5.12 17.99
N ASP A 197 -1.75 6.46 18.03
CA ASP A 197 -0.80 7.34 18.72
C ASP A 197 -0.78 7.00 20.21
N PHE A 198 0.41 6.80 20.78
CA PHE A 198 0.61 6.52 22.20
C PHE A 198 -0.01 7.60 23.13
N ASN A 199 -0.07 8.84 22.65
CA ASN A 199 -0.71 9.94 23.38
C ASN A 199 -2.19 10.14 23.02
N GLY A 200 -2.69 9.34 22.06
CA GLY A 200 -4.03 9.46 21.50
C GLY A 200 -5.11 8.74 22.30
N PRO A 201 -6.40 9.05 22.00
CA PRO A 201 -7.53 8.42 22.68
C PRO A 201 -7.64 6.92 22.41
N GLY A 202 -7.25 6.43 21.22
CA GLY A 202 -7.33 5.02 20.89
C GLY A 202 -6.46 4.15 21.80
N VAL A 203 -5.20 4.56 22.03
CA VAL A 203 -4.32 3.84 22.96
C VAL A 203 -4.82 3.98 24.41
N ALA A 204 -5.29 5.17 24.81
CA ALA A 204 -5.83 5.37 26.15
C ALA A 204 -7.05 4.48 26.44
N GLU A 205 -7.87 4.17 25.43
CA GLU A 205 -9.09 3.36 25.56
C GLU A 205 -8.80 1.86 25.50
N PHE A 206 -8.02 1.42 24.52
CA PHE A 206 -7.86 -0.01 24.22
C PHE A 206 -6.57 -0.63 24.80
N TYR A 207 -5.57 0.21 25.11
CA TYR A 207 -4.25 -0.20 25.63
C TYR A 207 -3.74 0.79 26.67
N PRO A 208 -4.49 1.04 27.77
CA PRO A 208 -4.15 2.07 28.75
C PRO A 208 -2.75 1.88 29.38
N GLU A 209 -2.25 0.64 29.46
CA GLU A 209 -0.92 0.31 29.96
C GLU A 209 0.22 0.84 29.09
N PHE A 210 -0.05 1.17 27.81
CA PHE A 210 0.91 1.74 26.89
C PHE A 210 0.66 3.23 26.59
N LYS A 211 -0.27 3.86 27.30
CA LYS A 211 -0.45 5.30 27.16
C LYS A 211 0.84 6.04 27.52
N ASP A 212 1.18 7.04 26.75
CA ASP A 212 2.40 7.86 26.90
C ASP A 212 3.71 7.05 26.79
N TRP A 213 3.67 5.86 26.18
CA TRP A 213 4.83 5.02 25.96
C TRP A 213 5.89 5.73 25.13
N LYS A 214 7.15 5.73 25.63
CA LYS A 214 8.28 6.39 24.94
C LYS A 214 9.12 5.34 24.22
N PRO A 215 9.33 5.45 22.91
CA PRO A 215 10.14 4.50 22.13
C PRO A 215 11.57 4.28 22.66
N GLN A 216 12.16 5.25 23.33
CA GLN A 216 13.48 5.14 23.99
C GLN A 216 13.51 4.12 25.12
N ALA A 217 12.39 3.85 25.80
CA ALA A 217 12.27 2.78 26.77
C ALA A 217 12.34 1.38 26.12
N GLN A 218 11.98 1.25 24.83
CA GLN A 218 12.10 0.00 24.07
C GLN A 218 13.57 -0.39 23.83
N GLN A 219 14.45 0.55 23.65
CA GLN A 219 15.87 0.29 23.40
C GLN A 219 16.54 -0.28 24.65
N GLN A 220 16.26 0.29 25.81
CA GLN A 220 16.80 -0.18 27.09
C GLN A 220 16.31 -1.58 27.48
N LEU A 221 15.03 -1.92 27.21
CA LEU A 221 14.48 -3.25 27.45
C LEU A 221 15.09 -4.31 26.52
N ARG A 222 15.38 -3.98 25.26
CA ARG A 222 16.06 -4.88 24.32
C ARG A 222 17.51 -5.15 24.70
N GLU A 223 18.23 -4.14 25.18
CA GLU A 223 19.62 -4.26 25.62
C GLU A 223 19.74 -5.12 26.87
N THR A 224 18.80 -5.02 27.83
CA THR A 224 18.77 -5.86 29.04
C THR A 224 18.38 -7.31 28.75
N THR A 225 17.52 -7.57 27.75
CA THR A 225 17.10 -8.95 27.39
C THR A 225 18.17 -9.68 26.57
N THR A 226 19.08 -8.96 25.91
CA THR A 226 20.18 -9.55 25.10
C THR A 226 21.39 -9.87 25.96
N GLN A 227 21.45 -9.37 27.21
CA GLN A 227 22.56 -9.63 28.20
C GLN A 227 22.21 -10.68 29.26
N ALA A 228 21.01 -11.24 29.24
CA ALA A 228 20.54 -12.33 30.09
C ALA A 228 20.43 -13.64 29.31
#